data_adbf000ad648e1ce2830b5ce73ea67bd
#
_entry.id   adbf000ad648e1ce2830b5ce73ea67bd
#
_cell.length_a   1.000
_cell.length_b   1.000
_cell.length_c   1.000
_cell.angle_alpha   90.00
_cell.angle_beta   90.00
_cell.angle_gamma   90.00
#
_symmetry.space_group_name_H-M   'P 1'
#
loop_
_entity.id
_entity.type
_entity.pdbx_description
1 polymer ?
#
loop_
_entity_poly.entity_id
_entity_poly.type
_entity_poly.pdbx_seq_one_letter_code
_entity_poly.pdbx_strand_id
1 'polypeptide(L)'
;MSVPIEDEYQDVLKKAAIGLRLSHSALALSSGLNLKEVRALFDGNFSEIDARKLAPILGLDTDKLVALAGRSWSPREVFSPGLHQCNMPFPEAGYSGASVNSYLVYNTITKEAIAFDTGTSAEPILECIRAQELLLKAVFLTHTHRDHVGGFEKLV
;
A
#
# COMPACT_ATOMS: atom_id res chain seq x y z
N MET A 1 -7.55 11.44 11.36
CA MET A 1 -7.88 10.81 10.06
C MET A 1 -7.21 9.45 9.99
N SER A 2 -7.62 8.56 9.13
CA SER A 2 -6.94 7.27 8.91
C SER A 2 -6.00 7.39 7.71
N VAL A 3 -4.90 6.63 7.75
CA VAL A 3 -4.00 6.53 6.59
C VAL A 3 -4.64 5.60 5.57
N PRO A 4 -4.84 6.02 4.31
CA PRO A 4 -5.34 5.13 3.28
C PRO A 4 -4.39 3.96 3.05
N ILE A 5 -4.95 2.76 2.87
CA ILE A 5 -4.19 1.54 2.58
C ILE A 5 -4.15 1.36 1.07
N GLU A 6 -2.97 1.09 0.53
CA GLU A 6 -2.76 0.86 -0.91
C GLU A 6 -3.19 -0.55 -1.32
N ASP A 7 -2.89 -1.55 -0.46
CA ASP A 7 -3.15 -2.96 -0.73
C ASP A 7 -4.55 -3.39 -0.28
N GLU A 8 -5.24 -4.09 -1.13
CA GLU A 8 -6.41 -4.89 -0.76
C GLU A 8 -5.96 -6.23 -0.15
N TYR A 9 -6.86 -6.94 0.54
CA TYR A 9 -6.54 -8.21 1.21
C TYR A 9 -5.94 -9.27 0.26
N GLN A 10 -6.39 -9.33 -1.00
CA GLN A 10 -5.87 -10.27 -1.99
C GLN A 10 -4.43 -9.94 -2.41
N ASP A 11 -4.02 -8.67 -2.35
CA ASP A 11 -2.65 -8.28 -2.64
C ASP A 11 -1.71 -8.70 -1.51
N VAL A 12 -2.19 -8.59 -0.25
CA VAL A 12 -1.48 -9.12 0.91
C VAL A 12 -1.29 -10.64 0.80
N LEU A 13 -2.35 -11.37 0.40
CA LEU A 13 -2.25 -12.83 0.15
C LEU A 13 -1.23 -13.15 -0.93
N LYS A 14 -1.28 -12.44 -2.08
CA LYS A 14 -0.34 -12.63 -3.21
C LYS A 14 1.11 -12.37 -2.77
N LYS A 15 1.36 -11.25 -2.12
CA LYS A 15 2.70 -10.87 -1.64
C LYS A 15 3.26 -11.91 -0.65
N ALA A 16 2.44 -12.35 0.31
CA ALA A 16 2.84 -13.38 1.27
C ALA A 16 3.15 -14.72 0.59
N ALA A 17 2.29 -15.17 -0.34
CA ALA A 17 2.50 -16.41 -1.07
C ALA A 17 3.78 -16.38 -1.93
N ILE A 18 4.04 -15.26 -2.61
CA ILE A 18 5.28 -15.04 -3.38
C ILE A 18 6.50 -15.09 -2.46
N GLY A 19 6.46 -14.36 -1.34
CA GLY A 19 7.57 -14.30 -0.38
C GLY A 19 7.92 -15.68 0.20
N LEU A 20 6.92 -16.51 0.46
CA LEU A 20 7.07 -17.88 0.93
C LEU A 20 7.27 -18.92 -0.19
N ARG A 21 7.21 -18.50 -1.45
CA ARG A 21 7.31 -19.37 -2.63
C ARG A 21 6.26 -20.49 -2.65
N LEU A 22 5.04 -20.19 -2.19
CA LEU A 22 3.93 -21.13 -2.11
C LEU A 22 3.01 -20.97 -3.34
N SER A 23 2.79 -22.07 -4.06
CA SER A 23 1.80 -22.11 -5.15
C SER A 23 0.38 -22.26 -4.59
N HIS A 24 -0.63 -21.90 -5.39
CA HIS A 24 -2.04 -22.11 -5.03
C HIS A 24 -2.33 -23.59 -4.72
N SER A 25 -1.67 -24.53 -5.41
CA SER A 25 -1.83 -25.96 -5.15
C SER A 25 -1.25 -26.39 -3.80
N ALA A 26 -0.08 -25.84 -3.43
CA ALA A 26 0.53 -26.07 -2.12
C ALA A 26 -0.35 -25.48 -1.01
N LEU A 27 -0.87 -24.28 -1.21
CA LEU A 27 -1.79 -23.64 -0.28
C LEU A 27 -3.08 -24.44 -0.10
N ALA A 28 -3.66 -24.95 -1.18
CA ALA A 28 -4.85 -25.80 -1.14
C ALA A 28 -4.61 -27.06 -0.31
N LEU A 29 -3.48 -27.76 -0.54
CA LEU A 29 -3.11 -28.94 0.20
C LEU A 29 -2.92 -28.66 1.71
N SER A 30 -2.22 -27.57 2.04
CA SER A 30 -1.88 -27.24 3.44
C SER A 30 -3.08 -26.69 4.22
N SER A 31 -4.02 -26.01 3.55
CA SER A 31 -5.19 -25.41 4.20
C SER A 31 -6.40 -26.34 4.29
N GLY A 32 -6.39 -27.44 3.54
CA GLY A 32 -7.57 -28.30 3.36
C GLY A 32 -8.66 -27.65 2.51
N LEU A 33 -8.35 -26.55 1.80
CA LEU A 33 -9.23 -25.93 0.81
C LEU A 33 -9.04 -26.61 -0.54
N ASN A 34 -10.05 -26.55 -1.40
CA ASN A 34 -9.84 -26.91 -2.78
C ASN A 34 -9.20 -25.74 -3.57
N LEU A 35 -8.62 -26.07 -4.73
CA LEU A 35 -7.91 -25.09 -5.56
C LEU A 35 -8.80 -23.92 -6.03
N LYS A 36 -10.11 -24.16 -6.21
CA LYS A 36 -11.06 -23.13 -6.63
C LYS A 36 -11.30 -22.12 -5.51
N GLU A 37 -11.42 -22.57 -4.26
CA GLU A 37 -11.57 -21.71 -3.07
C GLU A 37 -10.32 -20.84 -2.87
N VAL A 38 -9.14 -21.44 -2.99
CA VAL A 38 -7.88 -20.67 -2.90
C VAL A 38 -7.84 -19.58 -3.98
N ARG A 39 -8.09 -19.95 -5.26
CA ARG A 39 -8.11 -18.97 -6.36
C ARG A 39 -9.13 -17.86 -6.13
N ALA A 40 -10.33 -18.21 -5.69
CA ALA A 40 -11.36 -17.21 -5.41
C ALA A 40 -10.90 -16.14 -4.42
N LEU A 41 -10.21 -16.53 -3.34
CA LEU A 41 -9.62 -15.56 -2.40
C LEU A 41 -8.58 -14.65 -3.06
N PHE A 42 -7.71 -15.21 -3.91
CA PHE A 42 -6.68 -14.45 -4.61
C PHE A 42 -7.24 -13.55 -5.72
N ASP A 43 -8.43 -13.84 -6.21
CA ASP A 43 -9.15 -13.07 -7.24
C ASP A 43 -10.10 -12.02 -6.65
N GLY A 44 -10.08 -11.81 -5.32
CA GLY A 44 -10.89 -10.79 -4.65
C GLY A 44 -12.28 -11.27 -4.18
N ASN A 45 -12.61 -12.55 -4.32
CA ASN A 45 -13.85 -13.14 -3.82
C ASN A 45 -13.64 -13.58 -2.36
N PHE A 46 -13.89 -12.70 -1.41
CA PHE A 46 -13.62 -12.93 -0.01
C PHE A 46 -14.57 -13.95 0.63
N SER A 47 -13.97 -14.92 1.32
CA SER A 47 -14.62 -15.85 2.23
C SER A 47 -13.87 -15.83 3.56
N GLU A 48 -14.50 -15.37 4.62
CA GLU A 48 -13.85 -15.30 5.95
C GLU A 48 -13.42 -16.70 6.44
N ILE A 49 -14.24 -17.72 6.21
CA ILE A 49 -13.96 -19.10 6.61
C ILE A 49 -12.68 -19.59 5.93
N ASP A 50 -12.51 -19.32 4.65
CA ASP A 50 -11.37 -19.77 3.87
C ASP A 50 -10.13 -18.92 4.17
N ALA A 51 -10.31 -17.62 4.36
CA ALA A 51 -9.24 -16.71 4.77
C ALA A 51 -8.66 -17.11 6.13
N ARG A 52 -9.50 -17.51 7.09
CA ARG A 52 -9.08 -17.99 8.41
C ARG A 52 -8.27 -19.30 8.35
N LYS A 53 -8.51 -20.15 7.36
CA LYS A 53 -7.69 -21.37 7.13
C LYS A 53 -6.37 -21.04 6.45
N LEU A 54 -6.36 -20.06 5.55
CA LEU A 54 -5.21 -19.74 4.72
C LEU A 54 -4.19 -18.81 5.41
N ALA A 55 -4.66 -17.83 6.16
CA ALA A 55 -3.84 -16.80 6.79
C ALA A 55 -2.68 -17.36 7.64
N PRO A 56 -2.88 -18.36 8.54
CA PRO A 56 -1.80 -18.90 9.35
C PRO A 56 -0.69 -19.56 8.53
N ILE A 57 -1.06 -20.19 7.40
CA ILE A 57 -0.10 -20.85 6.49
C ILE A 57 0.78 -19.81 5.80
N LEU A 58 0.23 -18.63 5.55
CA LEU A 58 0.94 -17.50 4.98
C LEU A 58 1.66 -16.63 6.03
N GLY A 59 1.62 -17.02 7.32
CA GLY A 59 2.20 -16.25 8.41
C GLY A 59 1.49 -14.90 8.66
N LEU A 60 0.23 -14.79 8.24
CA LEU A 60 -0.57 -13.58 8.40
C LEU A 60 -1.42 -13.65 9.67
N ASP A 61 -1.61 -12.49 10.31
CA ASP A 61 -2.58 -12.34 11.39
C ASP A 61 -3.99 -12.45 10.82
N THR A 62 -4.71 -13.46 11.25
CA THR A 62 -6.02 -13.82 10.70
C THR A 62 -7.08 -12.74 10.92
N ASP A 63 -7.13 -12.16 12.12
CA ASP A 63 -8.16 -11.16 12.44
C ASP A 63 -7.88 -9.85 11.72
N LYS A 64 -6.61 -9.47 11.55
CA LYS A 64 -6.24 -8.29 10.77
C LYS A 64 -6.51 -8.47 9.28
N LEU A 65 -6.29 -9.67 8.73
CA LEU A 65 -6.64 -9.97 7.34
C LEU A 65 -8.15 -9.86 7.11
N VAL A 66 -8.95 -10.41 8.03
CA VAL A 66 -10.42 -10.29 7.97
C VAL A 66 -10.86 -8.84 8.10
N ALA A 67 -10.28 -8.09 9.04
CA ALA A 67 -10.59 -6.68 9.23
C ALA A 67 -10.19 -5.82 8.03
N LEU A 68 -9.06 -6.14 7.37
CA LEU A 68 -8.65 -5.50 6.13
C LEU A 68 -9.65 -5.76 5.01
N ALA A 69 -10.06 -7.01 4.80
CA ALA A 69 -11.05 -7.39 3.79
C ALA A 69 -12.41 -6.72 4.01
N GLY A 70 -12.83 -6.62 5.28
CA GLY A 70 -14.05 -5.93 5.69
C GLY A 70 -13.93 -4.40 5.73
N ARG A 71 -12.78 -3.83 5.40
CA ARG A 71 -12.47 -2.38 5.50
C ARG A 71 -12.79 -1.79 6.88
N SER A 72 -12.69 -2.61 7.92
CA SER A 72 -12.97 -2.22 9.31
C SER A 72 -11.71 -1.80 10.07
N TRP A 73 -10.54 -1.91 9.44
CA TRP A 73 -9.27 -1.48 10.00
C TRP A 73 -8.51 -0.60 9.01
N SER A 74 -7.86 0.42 9.55
CA SER A 74 -6.89 1.25 8.84
C SER A 74 -5.81 1.72 9.82
N PRO A 75 -4.59 2.01 9.36
CA PRO A 75 -3.55 2.59 10.20
C PRO A 75 -4.01 3.92 10.82
N ARG A 76 -3.61 4.17 12.05
CA ARG A 76 -3.82 5.48 12.67
C ARG A 76 -2.85 6.48 12.06
N GLU A 77 -3.36 7.67 11.78
CA GLU A 77 -2.51 8.80 11.44
C GLU A 77 -1.57 9.10 12.62
N VAL A 78 -0.28 9.14 12.33
CA VAL A 78 0.73 9.57 13.30
C VAL A 78 1.12 11.00 12.93
N PHE A 79 0.71 11.97 13.74
CA PHE A 79 1.20 13.32 13.58
C PHE A 79 2.66 13.39 14.03
N SER A 80 3.53 13.75 13.10
CA SER A 80 4.94 14.03 13.38
C SER A 80 5.33 15.36 12.73
N PRO A 81 5.85 16.33 13.48
CA PRO A 81 6.39 17.53 12.86
C PRO A 81 7.44 17.19 11.81
N GLY A 82 7.33 17.77 10.63
CA GLY A 82 8.25 17.47 9.53
C GLY A 82 7.93 16.19 8.73
N LEU A 83 6.77 15.59 8.94
CA LEU A 83 6.25 14.50 8.09
C LEU A 83 4.94 14.94 7.44
N HIS A 84 4.88 14.86 6.12
CA HIS A 84 3.67 15.09 5.34
C HIS A 84 3.39 13.91 4.42
N GLN A 85 2.18 13.37 4.49
CA GLN A 85 1.71 12.30 3.62
C GLN A 85 0.86 12.89 2.51
N CYS A 86 1.16 12.55 1.28
CA CYS A 86 0.33 12.79 0.10
C CYS A 86 -0.32 11.49 -0.32
N ASN A 87 -1.64 11.43 -0.32
CA ASN A 87 -2.38 10.30 -0.89
C ASN A 87 -3.00 10.73 -2.21
N MET A 88 -2.79 9.94 -3.25
CA MET A 88 -3.21 10.25 -4.60
C MET A 88 -4.04 9.12 -5.19
N PRO A 89 -5.13 9.42 -5.92
CA PRO A 89 -5.89 8.39 -6.60
C PRO A 89 -5.04 7.72 -7.70
N PHE A 90 -5.22 6.42 -7.84
CA PHE A 90 -4.61 5.61 -8.88
C PHE A 90 -5.70 5.05 -9.80
N PRO A 91 -6.10 5.80 -10.83
CA PRO A 91 -7.21 5.43 -11.71
C PRO A 91 -6.76 4.41 -12.75
N GLU A 92 -6.54 3.16 -12.34
CA GLU A 92 -6.26 2.07 -13.27
C GLU A 92 -7.49 1.18 -13.44
N ALA A 93 -7.69 0.65 -14.66
CA ALA A 93 -8.83 -0.20 -14.97
C ALA A 93 -8.83 -1.45 -14.06
N GLY A 94 -9.88 -1.63 -13.29
CA GLY A 94 -10.04 -2.73 -12.33
C GLY A 94 -9.70 -2.37 -10.88
N TYR A 95 -9.16 -1.18 -10.60
CA TYR A 95 -8.81 -0.71 -9.25
C TYR A 95 -9.67 0.49 -8.83
N SER A 96 -10.97 0.28 -8.71
CA SER A 96 -11.88 1.33 -8.24
C SER A 96 -11.57 1.70 -6.78
N GLY A 97 -11.11 2.92 -6.57
CA GLY A 97 -10.80 3.46 -5.25
C GLY A 97 -9.37 3.16 -4.75
N ALA A 98 -8.49 2.62 -5.61
CA ALA A 98 -7.09 2.49 -5.28
C ALA A 98 -6.41 3.86 -5.16
N SER A 99 -5.48 3.96 -4.25
CA SER A 99 -4.68 5.15 -4.05
C SER A 99 -3.24 4.77 -3.70
N VAL A 100 -2.32 5.69 -3.93
CA VAL A 100 -0.91 5.54 -3.62
C VAL A 100 -0.48 6.63 -2.65
N ASN A 101 0.41 6.28 -1.73
CA ASN A 101 0.98 7.21 -0.78
C ASN A 101 2.39 7.63 -1.22
N SER A 102 2.69 8.88 -1.05
CA SER A 102 4.06 9.41 -1.04
C SER A 102 4.25 10.30 0.19
N TYR A 103 5.48 10.51 0.56
CA TYR A 103 5.80 11.19 1.81
C TYR A 103 6.87 12.26 1.59
N LEU A 104 6.68 13.41 2.26
CA LEU A 104 7.74 14.39 2.48
C LEU A 104 8.20 14.33 3.93
N VAL A 105 9.50 14.19 4.12
CA VAL A 105 10.14 14.34 5.42
C VAL A 105 11.01 15.58 5.37
N TYR A 106 10.81 16.51 6.30
CA TYR A 106 11.51 17.78 6.27
C TYR A 106 11.88 18.30 7.65
N ASN A 107 12.95 19.04 7.70
CA ASN A 107 13.34 19.76 8.90
C ASN A 107 12.53 21.05 9.00
N THR A 108 11.78 21.23 10.08
CA THR A 108 10.90 22.39 10.29
C THR A 108 11.66 23.71 10.46
N ILE A 109 12.94 23.66 10.81
CA ILE A 109 13.81 24.82 11.03
C ILE A 109 14.59 25.14 9.75
N THR A 110 15.36 24.17 9.21
CA THR A 110 16.21 24.40 8.02
C THR A 110 15.43 24.38 6.71
N LYS A 111 14.19 23.87 6.75
CA LYS A 111 13.32 23.71 5.58
C LYS A 111 13.84 22.73 4.53
N GLU A 112 14.93 22.03 4.79
CA GLU A 112 15.40 20.96 3.91
C GLU A 112 14.47 19.76 3.97
N ALA A 113 14.13 19.22 2.80
CA ALA A 113 13.17 18.13 2.63
C ALA A 113 13.71 17.02 1.73
N ILE A 114 13.22 15.82 1.98
CA ILE A 114 13.37 14.65 1.09
C ILE A 114 11.98 14.08 0.81
N ALA A 115 11.79 13.57 -0.40
CA ALA A 115 10.56 12.88 -0.79
C ALA A 115 10.80 11.37 -0.89
N PHE A 116 9.80 10.59 -0.47
CA PHE A 116 9.72 9.14 -0.69
C PHE A 116 8.56 8.85 -1.63
N ASP A 117 8.87 8.31 -2.79
CA ASP A 117 8.00 8.18 -3.95
C ASP A 117 7.41 9.52 -4.43
N THR A 118 6.92 9.54 -5.62
CA THR A 118 6.38 10.76 -6.23
C THR A 118 4.88 10.67 -6.52
N GLY A 119 4.31 9.49 -6.27
CA GLY A 119 2.92 9.22 -6.56
C GLY A 119 2.61 9.21 -8.05
N THR A 120 1.34 9.28 -8.39
CA THR A 120 0.85 9.39 -9.77
C THR A 120 1.10 10.78 -10.36
N SER A 121 1.34 11.79 -9.51
CA SER A 121 1.59 13.19 -9.88
C SER A 121 2.44 13.87 -8.82
N ALA A 122 3.33 14.76 -9.26
CA ALA A 122 4.14 15.60 -8.36
C ALA A 122 3.34 16.69 -7.64
N GLU A 123 2.14 17.03 -8.12
CA GLU A 123 1.45 18.27 -7.70
C GLU A 123 1.19 18.33 -6.18
N PRO A 124 0.69 17.28 -5.50
CA PRO A 124 0.48 17.35 -4.05
C PRO A 124 1.78 17.58 -3.25
N ILE A 125 2.89 17.01 -3.73
CA ILE A 125 4.22 17.22 -3.12
C ILE A 125 4.68 18.66 -3.35
N LEU A 126 4.54 19.17 -4.57
CA LEU A 126 4.91 20.56 -4.93
C LEU A 126 4.06 21.58 -4.18
N GLU A 127 2.77 21.30 -3.97
CA GLU A 127 1.90 22.16 -3.14
C GLU A 127 2.41 22.23 -1.70
N CYS A 128 2.77 21.10 -1.11
CA CYS A 128 3.35 21.07 0.23
C CYS A 128 4.69 21.81 0.29
N ILE A 129 5.57 21.61 -0.71
CA ILE A 129 6.85 22.30 -0.81
C ILE A 129 6.64 23.82 -0.85
N ARG A 130 5.72 24.30 -1.69
CA ARG A 130 5.40 25.74 -1.79
C ARG A 130 4.80 26.28 -0.50
N ALA A 131 3.82 25.58 0.07
CA ALA A 131 3.10 26.02 1.28
C ALA A 131 3.99 26.10 2.53
N GLN A 132 4.99 25.21 2.63
CA GLN A 132 5.92 25.14 3.76
C GLN A 132 7.28 25.80 3.48
N GLU A 133 7.46 26.36 2.26
CA GLU A 133 8.72 26.97 1.79
C GLU A 133 9.91 26.00 1.93
N LEU A 134 9.70 24.74 1.48
CA LEU A 134 10.70 23.68 1.62
C LEU A 134 11.72 23.70 0.47
N LEU A 135 12.93 23.26 0.79
CA LEU A 135 14.02 23.02 -0.16
C LEU A 135 14.17 21.52 -0.36
N LEU A 136 13.65 20.99 -1.45
CA LEU A 136 13.78 19.58 -1.79
C LEU A 136 15.23 19.25 -2.13
N LYS A 137 15.82 18.30 -1.42
CA LYS A 137 17.22 17.89 -1.55
C LYS A 137 17.39 16.58 -2.29
N ALA A 138 16.41 15.67 -2.16
CA ALA A 138 16.46 14.35 -2.77
C ALA A 138 15.06 13.74 -2.91
N VAL A 139 14.94 12.84 -3.86
CA VAL A 139 13.80 11.96 -4.05
C VAL A 139 14.28 10.52 -3.95
N PHE A 140 13.69 9.73 -3.08
CA PHE A 140 13.92 8.30 -2.94
C PHE A 140 12.72 7.54 -3.49
N LEU A 141 12.97 6.57 -4.35
CA LEU A 141 11.94 5.70 -4.91
C LEU A 141 12.01 4.34 -4.22
N THR A 142 10.87 3.86 -3.72
CA THR A 142 10.77 2.52 -3.13
C THR A 142 10.87 1.46 -4.24
N HIS A 143 10.23 1.73 -5.38
CA HIS A 143 10.27 0.91 -6.58
C HIS A 143 9.78 1.72 -7.80
N THR A 144 9.76 1.11 -8.99
CA THR A 144 9.55 1.82 -10.26
C THR A 144 8.17 1.58 -10.90
N HIS A 145 7.16 1.21 -10.13
CA HIS A 145 5.79 1.18 -10.64
C HIS A 145 5.31 2.61 -10.97
N ARG A 146 4.45 2.72 -11.96
CA ARG A 146 4.02 4.03 -12.52
C ARG A 146 3.37 4.95 -11.49
N ASP A 147 2.63 4.38 -10.55
CA ASP A 147 1.97 5.07 -9.45
C ASP A 147 2.95 5.61 -8.39
N HIS A 148 4.19 5.11 -8.35
CA HIS A 148 5.26 5.60 -7.46
C HIS A 148 6.22 6.59 -8.13
N VAL A 149 6.31 6.57 -9.47
CA VAL A 149 7.27 7.41 -10.21
C VAL A 149 6.61 8.45 -11.11
N GLY A 150 5.29 8.53 -11.14
CA GLY A 150 4.55 9.37 -12.10
C GLY A 150 4.84 10.86 -12.00
N GLY A 151 5.26 11.35 -10.83
CA GLY A 151 5.65 12.74 -10.62
C GLY A 151 7.17 13.01 -10.71
N PHE A 152 8.00 11.98 -10.95
CA PHE A 152 9.46 12.08 -10.79
C PHE A 152 10.10 13.21 -11.63
N GLU A 153 9.82 13.27 -12.92
CA GLU A 153 10.41 14.25 -13.83
C GLU A 153 10.12 15.73 -13.47
N LYS A 154 9.08 15.97 -12.66
CA LYS A 154 8.73 17.32 -12.21
C LYS A 154 9.37 17.71 -10.88
N LEU A 155 9.94 16.74 -10.17
CA LEU A 155 10.56 16.96 -8.85
C LEU A 155 12.09 17.05 -8.92
N VAL A 156 12.70 16.59 -10.02
CA VAL A 156 14.16 16.55 -10.21
C VAL A 156 14.65 17.54 -11.25
#